data_ba383519b999be6c8eb20f3e9202c4aa
#
_entry.id   ba383519b999be6c8eb20f3e9202c4aa
#
_cell.length_a   1.000
_cell.length_b   1.000
_cell.length_c   1.000
_cell.angle_alpha   90.00
_cell.angle_beta   90.00
_cell.angle_gamma   90.00
#
_symmetry.space_group_name_H-M   'P 1'
#
loop_
_entity.id
_entity.type
_entity.pdbx_description
1 polymer ?
#
loop_
_entity_poly.entity_id
_entity_poly.type
_entity_poly.pdbx_seq_one_letter_code
_entity_poly.pdbx_strand_id
1 'polypeptide(L)'
;MHEYTGVTVLRRKSLFDLLLILGFSALAFAVMGYHPGIEDDGIYLTAIKSDLNPALFPHDAEFFRLQLQATLFDKWVAGLIKLTGISVAAMVMMCQLAAIVLTLYSCWRIARILFAEERAQWAGVALVAAMLTLPVSGTALFLFDQHLHARNVASALILLAVSWILAGKRWQAIPLLLVAFLIHPIMAALGISFCFFLTLALYEPAHLWFQSKRNATLAGAVPLGWIFQPPNPLWRKALDTRTYYYLYKWAWYEWLGAIGPLVLFWLLWRVARRRGENVLARFALAVFAYGVFQQLVAMVMLGFPSLVRLTPLQPMRYLHIVYFFLVLIAGALFGKYLLKASVWRWAAFLLVVNGSMFAAQRAEFSSSQHIEWPGRAPSNPWLQAFAWIRTNTPTDAYFALDPRYLEAPSEDYHSFRALAERSQLADAIKDTAVVTQVPELGPVWNRQLEAQRGWKDFQLADFERLKAEFGVDWVVVRYQPPAGLACQWHNDELAVCEIP
;
A
#
# COMPACT_ATOMS: atom_id res chain seq x y z
N MET A 1 13.67 48.20 15.98
CA MET A 1 12.22 48.00 15.74
C MET A 1 11.88 47.21 14.45
N HIS A 2 12.85 47.00 13.54
CA HIS A 2 12.62 46.24 12.27
C HIS A 2 12.80 44.71 12.36
N GLU A 3 13.47 44.18 13.38
CA GLU A 3 13.64 42.71 13.52
C GLU A 3 12.39 41.97 13.99
N TYR A 4 11.54 42.59 14.80
CA TYR A 4 10.32 41.98 15.32
C TYR A 4 9.22 41.76 14.28
N THR A 5 9.17 42.60 13.24
CA THR A 5 8.17 42.46 12.16
C THR A 5 8.49 41.27 11.23
N GLY A 6 9.77 41.02 10.93
CA GLY A 6 10.20 39.89 10.09
C GLY A 6 9.92 38.53 10.71
N VAL A 7 10.19 38.36 11.99
CA VAL A 7 9.95 37.13 12.75
C VAL A 7 8.43 36.81 12.84
N THR A 8 7.59 37.84 13.06
CA THR A 8 6.14 37.67 13.15
C THR A 8 5.51 37.29 11.80
N VAL A 9 5.99 37.85 10.70
CA VAL A 9 5.53 37.54 9.34
C VAL A 9 5.94 36.11 8.93
N LEU A 10 7.18 35.70 9.20
CA LEU A 10 7.69 34.37 8.98
C LEU A 10 6.92 33.31 9.80
N ARG A 11 6.61 33.62 11.05
CA ARG A 11 5.83 32.75 11.94
C ARG A 11 4.38 32.59 11.50
N ARG A 12 3.74 33.66 11.01
CA ARG A 12 2.39 33.61 10.42
C ARG A 12 2.34 32.78 9.14
N LYS A 13 3.34 32.93 8.27
CA LYS A 13 3.41 32.16 7.03
C LYS A 13 3.58 30.66 7.30
N SER A 14 4.44 30.30 8.25
CA SER A 14 4.66 28.90 8.65
C SER A 14 3.39 28.25 9.24
N LEU A 15 2.60 29.01 10.02
CA LEU A 15 1.32 28.52 10.55
C LEU A 15 0.29 28.32 9.43
N PHE A 16 0.20 29.24 8.48
CA PHE A 16 -0.71 29.13 7.34
C PHE A 16 -0.38 27.92 6.46
N ASP A 17 0.90 27.70 6.16
CA ASP A 17 1.37 26.52 5.41
C ASP A 17 0.97 25.21 6.13
N LEU A 18 1.14 25.15 7.45
CA LEU A 18 0.72 24.01 8.25
C LEU A 18 -0.79 23.78 8.19
N LEU A 19 -1.58 24.83 8.33
CA LEU A 19 -3.04 24.74 8.25
C LEU A 19 -3.51 24.26 6.86
N LEU A 20 -2.84 24.68 5.79
CA LEU A 20 -3.14 24.18 4.44
C LEU A 20 -2.81 22.70 4.29
N ILE A 21 -1.67 22.24 4.83
CA ILE A 21 -1.31 20.83 4.81
C ILE A 21 -2.35 19.99 5.57
N LEU A 22 -2.75 20.43 6.77
CA LEU A 22 -3.80 19.75 7.54
C LEU A 22 -5.15 19.77 6.83
N GLY A 23 -5.51 20.90 6.19
CA GLY A 23 -6.73 21.02 5.39
C GLY A 23 -6.73 20.08 4.20
N PHE A 24 -5.65 20.00 3.42
CA PHE A 24 -5.51 19.03 2.33
C PHE A 24 -5.46 17.59 2.82
N SER A 25 -4.88 17.33 4.01
CA SER A 25 -4.88 15.99 4.60
C SER A 25 -6.29 15.55 5.01
N ALA A 26 -7.06 16.45 5.61
CA ALA A 26 -8.46 16.18 5.93
C ALA A 26 -9.32 15.98 4.67
N LEU A 27 -9.10 16.79 3.63
CA LEU A 27 -9.76 16.63 2.34
C LEU A 27 -9.38 15.29 1.68
N ALA A 28 -8.09 14.94 1.66
CA ALA A 28 -7.60 13.67 1.13
C ALA A 28 -8.26 12.47 1.85
N PHE A 29 -8.29 12.49 3.18
CA PHE A 29 -8.95 11.46 3.98
C PHE A 29 -10.46 11.38 3.68
N ALA A 30 -11.13 12.51 3.52
CA ALA A 30 -12.55 12.55 3.17
C ALA A 30 -12.84 12.07 1.74
N VAL A 31 -11.91 12.27 0.80
CA VAL A 31 -12.06 11.85 -0.60
C VAL A 31 -11.73 10.37 -0.78
N MET A 32 -10.63 9.90 -0.17
CA MET A 32 -10.18 8.52 -0.33
C MET A 32 -11.01 7.51 0.45
N GLY A 33 -11.72 7.94 1.51
CA GLY A 33 -12.37 7.05 2.44
C GLY A 33 -11.39 6.42 3.45
N TYR A 34 -11.95 5.63 4.37
CA TYR A 34 -11.17 4.88 5.36
C TYR A 34 -11.83 3.55 5.66
N HIS A 35 -11.15 2.46 5.35
CA HIS A 35 -11.64 1.11 5.41
C HIS A 35 -10.62 0.21 6.14
N PRO A 36 -10.60 0.18 7.49
CA PRO A 36 -9.70 -0.71 8.23
C PRO A 36 -10.10 -2.18 8.04
N GLY A 37 -9.14 -3.03 7.92
CA GLY A 37 -9.35 -4.48 7.74
C GLY A 37 -9.45 -4.94 6.31
N ILE A 38 -9.39 -4.04 5.30
CA ILE A 38 -9.40 -4.45 3.90
C ILE A 38 -8.01 -4.91 3.45
N GLU A 39 -8.01 -5.65 2.35
CA GLU A 39 -6.81 -5.97 1.59
C GLU A 39 -5.67 -6.53 2.48
N ASP A 40 -4.52 -5.90 2.50
CA ASP A 40 -3.34 -6.37 3.24
C ASP A 40 -3.46 -6.22 4.78
N ASP A 41 -4.51 -5.60 5.30
CA ASP A 41 -4.84 -5.61 6.73
C ASP A 41 -5.17 -7.03 7.22
N GLY A 42 -5.59 -7.93 6.33
CA GLY A 42 -5.65 -9.36 6.63
C GLY A 42 -4.34 -9.95 7.14
N ILE A 43 -3.21 -9.28 6.90
CA ILE A 43 -1.87 -9.64 7.37
C ILE A 43 -1.45 -8.70 8.49
N TYR A 44 -1.39 -7.38 8.23
CA TYR A 44 -0.80 -6.40 9.15
C TYR A 44 -1.66 -6.14 10.40
N LEU A 45 -2.95 -5.88 10.24
CA LEU A 45 -3.85 -5.64 11.38
C LEU A 45 -4.05 -6.92 12.20
N THR A 46 -4.12 -8.09 11.52
CA THR A 46 -4.16 -9.39 12.17
C THR A 46 -2.94 -9.62 13.05
N ALA A 47 -1.74 -9.33 12.53
CA ALA A 47 -0.50 -9.47 13.29
C ALA A 47 -0.43 -8.50 14.48
N ILE A 48 -0.83 -7.24 14.32
CA ILE A 48 -0.91 -6.27 15.41
C ILE A 48 -1.81 -6.81 16.53
N LYS A 49 -2.98 -7.34 16.20
CA LYS A 49 -3.92 -7.91 17.18
C LYS A 49 -3.35 -9.17 17.85
N SER A 50 -2.68 -10.03 17.09
CA SER A 50 -1.99 -11.21 17.61
C SER A 50 -0.83 -10.85 18.56
N ASP A 51 -0.09 -9.76 18.31
CA ASP A 51 0.96 -9.27 19.21
C ASP A 51 0.41 -8.64 20.51
N LEU A 52 -0.82 -8.14 20.45
CA LEU A 52 -1.53 -7.63 21.63
C LEU A 52 -2.17 -8.75 22.46
N ASN A 53 -2.69 -9.78 21.80
CA ASN A 53 -3.29 -10.96 22.41
C ASN A 53 -2.82 -12.25 21.73
N PRO A 54 -1.77 -12.93 22.24
CA PRO A 54 -1.22 -14.14 21.66
C PRO A 54 -2.17 -15.35 21.62
N ALA A 55 -3.30 -15.31 22.32
CA ALA A 55 -4.31 -16.37 22.27
C ALA A 55 -5.15 -16.35 20.98
N LEU A 56 -5.08 -15.25 20.20
CA LEU A 56 -5.76 -15.15 18.92
C LEU A 56 -5.05 -16.01 17.84
N PHE A 57 -5.84 -16.56 16.94
CA PHE A 57 -5.38 -17.26 15.72
C PHE A 57 -4.54 -18.52 15.99
N PRO A 58 -4.99 -19.46 16.86
CA PRO A 58 -4.19 -20.65 17.21
C PRO A 58 -4.00 -21.63 16.03
N HIS A 59 -4.84 -21.56 14.97
CA HIS A 59 -4.84 -22.55 13.89
C HIS A 59 -4.16 -22.06 12.60
N ASP A 60 -3.96 -20.76 12.40
CA ASP A 60 -3.57 -20.20 11.10
C ASP A 60 -2.60 -19.01 11.18
N ALA A 61 -1.94 -18.81 12.32
CA ALA A 61 -0.99 -17.71 12.53
C ALA A 61 0.17 -17.68 11.51
N GLU A 62 0.50 -18.81 10.90
CA GLU A 62 1.57 -18.90 9.91
C GLU A 62 1.28 -18.06 8.65
N PHE A 63 -0.01 -17.92 8.27
CA PHE A 63 -0.44 -17.16 7.09
C PHE A 63 -0.22 -15.64 7.20
N PHE A 64 0.13 -15.11 8.35
CA PHE A 64 0.51 -13.70 8.46
C PHE A 64 1.86 -13.50 9.15
N ARG A 65 2.25 -14.34 10.14
CA ARG A 65 3.50 -14.15 10.89
C ARG A 65 4.75 -14.39 10.05
N LEU A 66 4.76 -15.40 9.16
CA LEU A 66 5.96 -15.73 8.39
C LEU A 66 6.35 -14.61 7.42
N GLN A 67 5.38 -14.01 6.74
CA GLN A 67 5.64 -12.88 5.84
C GLN A 67 6.17 -11.65 6.61
N LEU A 68 5.73 -11.43 7.84
CA LEU A 68 6.07 -10.24 8.63
C LEU A 68 7.40 -10.34 9.38
N GLN A 69 8.10 -11.48 9.32
CA GLN A 69 9.43 -11.62 9.92
C GLN A 69 10.46 -10.61 9.38
N ALA A 70 10.25 -10.10 8.17
CA ALA A 70 11.12 -9.13 7.53
C ALA A 70 10.80 -7.66 7.89
N THR A 71 9.81 -7.39 8.74
CA THR A 71 9.36 -6.03 9.10
C THR A 71 9.18 -5.90 10.62
N LEU A 72 9.25 -4.65 11.11
CA LEU A 72 8.94 -4.31 12.51
C LEU A 72 7.64 -3.52 12.63
N PHE A 73 6.87 -3.38 11.55
CA PHE A 73 5.70 -2.51 11.51
C PHE A 73 4.60 -2.91 12.50
N ASP A 74 4.24 -4.18 12.52
CA ASP A 74 3.25 -4.77 13.43
C ASP A 74 3.64 -4.58 14.89
N LYS A 75 4.89 -4.90 15.24
CA LYS A 75 5.44 -4.75 16.59
C LYS A 75 5.50 -3.30 17.03
N TRP A 76 5.80 -2.40 16.11
CA TRP A 76 5.87 -0.97 16.39
C TRP A 76 4.48 -0.41 16.69
N VAL A 77 3.47 -0.71 15.88
CA VAL A 77 2.09 -0.26 16.13
C VAL A 77 1.54 -0.90 17.41
N ALA A 78 1.75 -2.21 17.61
CA ALA A 78 1.36 -2.89 18.86
C ALA A 78 2.06 -2.28 20.09
N GLY A 79 3.33 -1.91 19.96
CA GLY A 79 4.08 -1.21 21.01
C GLY A 79 3.50 0.15 21.36
N LEU A 80 3.11 0.95 20.36
CA LEU A 80 2.42 2.24 20.58
C LEU A 80 1.09 2.05 21.31
N ILE A 81 0.31 1.04 20.95
CA ILE A 81 -0.96 0.71 21.60
C ILE A 81 -0.72 0.34 23.09
N LYS A 82 0.25 -0.54 23.36
CA LYS A 82 0.62 -0.95 24.74
C LYS A 82 1.10 0.24 25.57
N LEU A 83 1.88 1.14 24.97
CA LEU A 83 2.42 2.31 25.66
C LEU A 83 1.36 3.36 26.00
N THR A 84 0.40 3.58 25.08
CA THR A 84 -0.58 4.66 25.21
C THR A 84 -1.92 4.23 25.81
N GLY A 85 -2.26 2.95 25.76
CA GLY A 85 -3.57 2.43 26.13
C GLY A 85 -4.71 2.81 25.17
N ILE A 86 -4.39 3.41 24.00
CA ILE A 86 -5.38 3.77 23.00
C ILE A 86 -5.89 2.50 22.31
N SER A 87 -7.17 2.44 21.98
CA SER A 87 -7.75 1.28 21.29
C SER A 87 -7.09 1.04 19.92
N VAL A 88 -7.02 -0.22 19.48
CA VAL A 88 -6.44 -0.62 18.17
C VAL A 88 -7.04 0.22 17.04
N ALA A 89 -8.38 0.30 16.96
CA ALA A 89 -9.06 1.02 15.90
C ALA A 89 -8.72 2.52 15.87
N ALA A 90 -8.62 3.18 17.04
CA ALA A 90 -8.24 4.59 17.11
C ALA A 90 -6.76 4.79 16.76
N MET A 91 -5.86 3.89 17.23
CA MET A 91 -4.42 3.99 16.94
C MET A 91 -4.14 3.83 15.45
N VAL A 92 -4.71 2.82 14.78
CA VAL A 92 -4.49 2.62 13.34
C VAL A 92 -5.02 3.81 12.52
N MET A 93 -6.17 4.38 12.89
CA MET A 93 -6.69 5.59 12.26
C MET A 93 -5.76 6.79 12.48
N MET A 94 -5.25 7.01 13.68
CA MET A 94 -4.30 8.09 13.98
C MET A 94 -3.00 7.94 13.19
N CYS A 95 -2.46 6.73 13.10
CA CYS A 95 -1.28 6.44 12.30
C CYS A 95 -1.52 6.67 10.80
N GLN A 96 -2.70 6.30 10.29
CA GLN A 96 -3.11 6.56 8.91
C GLN A 96 -3.16 8.06 8.62
N LEU A 97 -3.81 8.84 9.47
CA LEU A 97 -3.86 10.31 9.35
C LEU A 97 -2.47 10.93 9.42
N ALA A 98 -1.63 10.48 10.36
CA ALA A 98 -0.24 10.94 10.47
C ALA A 98 0.58 10.62 9.21
N ALA A 99 0.39 9.46 8.60
CA ALA A 99 1.05 9.10 7.36
C ALA A 99 0.58 9.96 6.17
N ILE A 100 -0.71 10.30 6.07
CA ILE A 100 -1.24 11.24 5.07
C ILE A 100 -0.59 12.63 5.25
N VAL A 101 -0.61 13.17 6.48
CA VAL A 101 -0.01 14.47 6.79
C VAL A 101 1.48 14.49 6.43
N LEU A 102 2.24 13.45 6.80
CA LEU A 102 3.66 13.35 6.50
C LEU A 102 3.92 13.25 4.98
N THR A 103 3.09 12.53 4.26
CA THR A 103 3.16 12.42 2.79
C THR A 103 2.96 13.79 2.13
N LEU A 104 1.89 14.49 2.47
CA LEU A 104 1.58 15.81 1.89
C LEU A 104 2.60 16.88 2.30
N TYR A 105 3.06 16.86 3.56
CA TYR A 105 4.15 17.69 4.01
C TYR A 105 5.43 17.47 3.20
N SER A 106 5.77 16.20 2.94
CA SER A 106 6.95 15.85 2.16
C SER A 106 6.83 16.31 0.70
N CYS A 107 5.65 16.11 0.09
CA CYS A 107 5.33 16.60 -1.25
C CYS A 107 5.42 18.14 -1.33
N TRP A 108 4.89 18.86 -0.33
CA TRP A 108 5.00 20.31 -0.25
C TRP A 108 6.46 20.78 -0.15
N ARG A 109 7.29 20.13 0.66
CA ARG A 109 8.72 20.43 0.76
C ARG A 109 9.44 20.23 -0.58
N ILE A 110 9.14 19.10 -1.28
CA ILE A 110 9.71 18.85 -2.61
C ILE A 110 9.25 19.93 -3.60
N ALA A 111 7.96 20.23 -3.64
CA ALA A 111 7.41 21.26 -4.53
C ALA A 111 8.02 22.64 -4.30
N ARG A 112 8.26 23.03 -3.04
CA ARG A 112 8.94 24.30 -2.70
C ARG A 112 10.37 24.41 -3.19
N ILE A 113 11.07 23.30 -3.29
CA ILE A 113 12.44 23.30 -3.80
C ILE A 113 12.44 23.32 -5.34
N LEU A 114 11.48 22.61 -5.96
CA LEU A 114 11.42 22.49 -7.42
C LEU A 114 10.78 23.71 -8.10
N PHE A 115 9.86 24.42 -7.43
CA PHE A 115 9.08 25.51 -8.03
C PHE A 115 9.16 26.78 -7.16
N ALA A 116 9.47 27.91 -7.78
CA ALA A 116 9.51 29.22 -7.10
C ALA A 116 8.10 29.75 -6.79
N GLU A 117 7.11 29.44 -7.61
CA GLU A 117 5.76 29.99 -7.54
C GLU A 117 4.89 29.23 -6.55
N GLU A 118 4.36 29.91 -5.52
CA GLU A 118 3.51 29.29 -4.48
C GLU A 118 2.29 28.54 -5.06
N ARG A 119 1.70 29.07 -6.14
CA ARG A 119 0.56 28.44 -6.82
C ARG A 119 0.93 27.09 -7.41
N ALA A 120 2.11 26.97 -7.98
CA ALA A 120 2.61 25.70 -8.47
C ALA A 120 2.83 24.71 -7.32
N GLN A 121 3.43 25.17 -6.22
CA GLN A 121 3.66 24.34 -5.05
C GLN A 121 2.36 23.76 -4.50
N TRP A 122 1.37 24.61 -4.24
CA TRP A 122 0.09 24.19 -3.66
C TRP A 122 -0.79 23.40 -4.62
N ALA A 123 -0.76 23.70 -5.92
CA ALA A 123 -1.49 22.89 -6.90
C ALA A 123 -0.91 21.48 -7.02
N GLY A 124 0.42 21.33 -6.91
CA GLY A 124 1.06 20.03 -6.83
C GLY A 124 0.57 19.22 -5.63
N VAL A 125 0.59 19.82 -4.42
CA VAL A 125 0.10 19.17 -3.20
C VAL A 125 -1.40 18.85 -3.29
N ALA A 126 -2.21 19.78 -3.80
CA ALA A 126 -3.65 19.58 -3.96
C ALA A 126 -3.98 18.41 -4.90
N LEU A 127 -3.23 18.26 -6.01
CA LEU A 127 -3.43 17.14 -6.92
C LEU A 127 -3.01 15.83 -6.27
N VAL A 128 -1.89 15.77 -5.55
CA VAL A 128 -1.49 14.57 -4.79
C VAL A 128 -2.56 14.22 -3.76
N ALA A 129 -3.04 15.20 -2.98
CA ALA A 129 -4.07 14.99 -1.97
C ALA A 129 -5.36 14.38 -2.56
N ALA A 130 -5.78 14.87 -3.72
CA ALA A 130 -6.98 14.38 -4.39
C ALA A 130 -6.77 12.99 -5.02
N MET A 131 -5.55 12.64 -5.44
CA MET A 131 -5.24 11.43 -6.20
C MET A 131 -4.47 10.38 -5.38
N LEU A 132 -4.58 10.36 -4.05
CA LEU A 132 -3.89 9.36 -3.22
C LEU A 132 -4.28 7.93 -3.59
N THR A 133 -5.52 7.71 -4.00
CA THR A 133 -6.00 6.39 -4.43
C THR A 133 -5.89 6.15 -5.95
N LEU A 134 -4.98 6.87 -6.63
CA LEU A 134 -4.67 6.62 -8.04
C LEU A 134 -3.98 5.25 -8.18
N PRO A 135 -4.51 4.33 -9.01
CA PRO A 135 -3.85 3.06 -9.29
C PRO A 135 -2.50 3.26 -9.98
N VAL A 136 -1.49 2.56 -9.52
CA VAL A 136 -0.16 2.53 -10.14
C VAL A 136 -0.10 1.39 -11.13
N SER A 137 0.09 1.70 -12.39
CA SER A 137 0.02 0.77 -13.51
C SER A 137 0.86 -0.50 -13.29
N GLY A 138 0.25 -1.66 -13.51
CA GLY A 138 0.91 -2.96 -13.49
C GLY A 138 1.50 -3.39 -12.13
N THR A 139 1.07 -2.80 -11.02
CA THR A 139 1.65 -3.08 -9.70
C THR A 139 0.66 -3.60 -8.67
N ALA A 140 -0.64 -3.56 -8.97
CA ALA A 140 -1.71 -3.79 -8.00
C ALA A 140 -1.59 -2.91 -6.73
N LEU A 141 -1.08 -1.67 -6.88
CA LEU A 141 -0.96 -0.70 -5.80
C LEU A 141 -1.73 0.57 -6.14
N PHE A 142 -2.23 1.23 -5.10
CA PHE A 142 -2.55 2.66 -5.14
C PHE A 142 -1.34 3.50 -4.72
N LEU A 143 -1.38 4.82 -4.94
CA LEU A 143 -0.37 5.72 -4.35
C LEU A 143 -0.41 5.68 -2.83
N PHE A 144 -1.61 5.52 -2.26
CA PHE A 144 -1.83 5.44 -0.84
C PHE A 144 -3.06 4.57 -0.57
N ASP A 145 -2.98 3.67 0.39
CA ASP A 145 -4.06 2.74 0.71
C ASP A 145 -5.09 3.39 1.66
N GLN A 146 -6.35 2.96 1.56
CA GLN A 146 -7.48 3.47 2.36
C GLN A 146 -7.47 2.95 3.81
N HIS A 147 -6.44 2.21 4.19
CA HIS A 147 -6.18 1.67 5.53
C HIS A 147 -4.73 1.89 5.92
N LEU A 148 -4.39 1.68 7.18
CA LEU A 148 -3.02 1.81 7.64
C LEU A 148 -2.15 0.66 7.10
N HIS A 149 -1.27 1.00 6.18
CA HIS A 149 -0.35 0.04 5.58
C HIS A 149 1.12 0.44 5.81
N ALA A 150 1.98 -0.54 6.06
CA ALA A 150 3.42 -0.34 6.20
C ALA A 150 4.04 0.43 5.02
N ARG A 151 3.56 0.18 3.80
CA ARG A 151 3.95 0.89 2.58
C ARG A 151 3.67 2.39 2.64
N ASN A 152 2.52 2.80 3.16
CA ASN A 152 2.14 4.22 3.28
C ASN A 152 3.13 4.97 4.16
N VAL A 153 3.49 4.40 5.31
CA VAL A 153 4.45 4.99 6.24
C VAL A 153 5.86 5.03 5.64
N ALA A 154 6.31 3.93 5.03
CA ALA A 154 7.62 3.87 4.39
C ALA A 154 7.74 4.88 3.24
N SER A 155 6.70 5.02 2.40
CA SER A 155 6.68 5.97 1.28
C SER A 155 6.71 7.42 1.77
N ALA A 156 6.00 7.77 2.85
CA ALA A 156 6.05 9.09 3.47
C ALA A 156 7.46 9.45 3.95
N LEU A 157 8.15 8.49 4.60
CA LEU A 157 9.54 8.65 5.05
C LEU A 157 10.52 8.79 3.87
N ILE A 158 10.34 8.01 2.82
CA ILE A 158 11.15 8.10 1.59
C ILE A 158 10.97 9.48 0.92
N LEU A 159 9.74 9.97 0.78
CA LEU A 159 9.47 11.30 0.24
C LEU A 159 10.10 12.41 1.10
N LEU A 160 10.07 12.27 2.44
CA LEU A 160 10.75 13.19 3.34
C LEU A 160 12.28 13.13 3.13
N ALA A 161 12.86 11.94 3.01
CA ALA A 161 14.28 11.78 2.72
C ALA A 161 14.67 12.43 1.39
N VAL A 162 13.86 12.26 0.34
CA VAL A 162 14.03 12.95 -0.96
C VAL A 162 14.04 14.45 -0.78
N SER A 163 13.12 15.02 0.02
CA SER A 163 13.07 16.45 0.29
C SER A 163 14.32 16.96 1.00
N TRP A 164 14.92 16.16 1.88
CA TRP A 164 16.17 16.50 2.56
C TRP A 164 17.39 16.44 1.63
N ILE A 165 17.47 15.44 0.76
CA ILE A 165 18.53 15.35 -0.24
C ILE A 165 18.47 16.57 -1.20
N LEU A 166 17.27 16.92 -1.67
CA LEU A 166 17.06 18.14 -2.49
C LEU A 166 17.49 19.42 -1.77
N ALA A 167 17.29 19.50 -0.44
CA ALA A 167 17.70 20.61 0.39
C ALA A 167 19.20 20.59 0.79
N GLY A 168 20.01 19.69 0.22
CA GLY A 168 21.44 19.55 0.55
C GLY A 168 21.75 18.75 1.82
N LYS A 169 20.75 18.22 2.50
CA LYS A 169 20.87 17.53 3.80
C LYS A 169 20.93 16.01 3.65
N ARG A 170 21.79 15.51 2.76
CA ARG A 170 21.86 14.08 2.37
C ARG A 170 22.08 13.12 3.55
N TRP A 171 22.93 13.50 4.52
CA TRP A 171 23.23 12.65 5.67
C TRP A 171 22.04 12.49 6.63
N GLN A 172 21.20 13.51 6.72
CA GLN A 172 19.97 13.48 7.53
C GLN A 172 18.89 12.60 6.90
N ALA A 173 18.97 12.28 5.60
CA ALA A 173 18.06 11.36 4.94
C ALA A 173 18.30 9.89 5.33
N ILE A 174 19.54 9.54 5.75
CA ILE A 174 19.91 8.14 6.07
C ILE A 174 19.04 7.55 7.18
N PRO A 175 18.85 8.18 8.36
CA PRO A 175 18.00 7.63 9.41
C PRO A 175 16.56 7.37 8.94
N LEU A 176 15.99 8.26 8.10
CA LEU A 176 14.65 8.08 7.56
C LEU A 176 14.56 6.84 6.65
N LEU A 177 15.57 6.64 5.80
CA LEU A 177 15.64 5.48 4.90
C LEU A 177 15.84 4.19 5.68
N LEU A 178 16.61 4.21 6.78
CA LEU A 178 16.77 3.06 7.67
C LEU A 178 15.45 2.70 8.36
N VAL A 179 14.74 3.69 8.90
CA VAL A 179 13.42 3.45 9.50
C VAL A 179 12.43 2.94 8.44
N ALA A 180 12.42 3.50 7.24
CA ALA A 180 11.59 3.01 6.15
C ALA A 180 11.91 1.55 5.79
N PHE A 181 13.21 1.16 5.84
CA PHE A 181 13.64 -0.22 5.57
C PHE A 181 13.15 -1.20 6.65
N LEU A 182 13.18 -0.82 7.91
CA LEU A 182 12.65 -1.63 9.02
C LEU A 182 11.11 -1.78 8.95
N ILE A 183 10.42 -0.79 8.37
CA ILE A 183 8.96 -0.81 8.21
C ILE A 183 8.53 -1.59 6.98
N HIS A 184 9.16 -1.35 5.82
CA HIS A 184 8.81 -2.01 4.56
C HIS A 184 10.03 -2.15 3.63
N PRO A 185 10.79 -3.26 3.72
CA PRO A 185 12.08 -3.43 3.05
C PRO A 185 12.05 -3.21 1.53
N ILE A 186 11.04 -3.76 0.84
CA ILE A 186 10.94 -3.67 -0.63
C ILE A 186 10.78 -2.20 -1.08
N MET A 187 9.82 -1.47 -0.49
CA MET A 187 9.61 -0.06 -0.84
C MET A 187 10.82 0.80 -0.49
N ALA A 188 11.45 0.51 0.66
CA ALA A 188 12.66 1.22 1.07
C ALA A 188 13.85 0.95 0.14
N ALA A 189 14.06 -0.27 -0.32
CA ALA A 189 15.12 -0.60 -1.28
C ALA A 189 14.96 0.20 -2.59
N LEU A 190 13.72 0.29 -3.10
CA LEU A 190 13.39 1.11 -4.26
C LEU A 190 13.59 2.60 -4.00
N GLY A 191 13.18 3.09 -2.81
CA GLY A 191 13.39 4.47 -2.37
C GLY A 191 14.86 4.82 -2.19
N ILE A 192 15.67 3.94 -1.59
CA ILE A 192 17.13 4.10 -1.46
C ILE A 192 17.78 4.15 -2.84
N SER A 193 17.37 3.27 -3.75
CA SER A 193 17.85 3.30 -5.14
C SER A 193 17.54 4.64 -5.79
N PHE A 194 16.31 5.18 -5.65
CA PHE A 194 15.99 6.52 -6.16
C PHE A 194 16.85 7.62 -5.53
N CYS A 195 17.01 7.61 -4.20
CA CYS A 195 17.85 8.57 -3.49
C CYS A 195 19.32 8.53 -3.97
N PHE A 196 19.82 7.37 -4.35
CA PHE A 196 21.14 7.23 -4.97
C PHE A 196 21.20 7.96 -6.31
N PHE A 197 20.25 7.70 -7.23
CA PHE A 197 20.20 8.41 -8.52
C PHE A 197 20.06 9.92 -8.36
N LEU A 198 19.24 10.35 -7.41
CA LEU A 198 19.07 11.77 -7.09
C LEU A 198 20.36 12.41 -6.59
N THR A 199 21.08 11.70 -5.71
CA THR A 199 22.37 12.17 -5.20
C THR A 199 23.39 12.31 -6.30
N LEU A 200 23.48 11.32 -7.21
CA LEU A 200 24.37 11.39 -8.37
C LEU A 200 24.04 12.58 -9.29
N ALA A 201 22.77 12.87 -9.50
CA ALA A 201 22.35 13.98 -10.37
C ALA A 201 22.62 15.36 -9.76
N LEU A 202 22.58 15.46 -8.42
CA LEU A 202 22.70 16.76 -7.73
C LEU A 202 24.14 17.12 -7.31
N TYR A 203 24.98 16.12 -7.00
CA TYR A 203 26.29 16.35 -6.37
C TYR A 203 27.46 15.94 -7.29
N GLU A 204 28.19 16.90 -7.81
CA GLU A 204 29.37 16.67 -8.66
C GLU A 204 30.42 15.74 -8.04
N PRO A 205 30.79 15.82 -6.75
CA PRO A 205 31.75 14.91 -6.16
C PRO A 205 31.33 13.43 -6.22
N ALA A 206 30.04 13.15 -6.13
CA ALA A 206 29.51 11.78 -6.28
C ALA A 206 29.65 11.27 -7.72
N HIS A 207 29.45 12.16 -8.68
CA HIS A 207 29.60 11.84 -10.10
C HIS A 207 31.07 11.54 -10.45
N LEU A 208 32.02 12.34 -9.96
CA LEU A 208 33.47 12.13 -10.16
C LEU A 208 33.95 10.85 -9.48
N TRP A 209 33.47 10.57 -8.26
CA TRP A 209 33.80 9.33 -7.55
C TRP A 209 33.35 8.10 -8.32
N PHE A 210 32.15 8.11 -8.87
CA PHE A 210 31.64 7.00 -9.68
C PHE A 210 32.42 6.80 -10.96
N GLN A 211 32.85 7.87 -11.62
CA GLN A 211 33.73 7.79 -12.80
C GLN A 211 35.12 7.20 -12.45
N SER A 212 35.69 7.58 -11.31
CA SER A 212 37.02 7.11 -10.88
C SER A 212 37.02 5.64 -10.41
N LYS A 213 35.86 5.11 -9.96
CA LYS A 213 35.72 3.73 -9.48
C LYS A 213 35.13 2.75 -10.50
N ARG A 214 35.12 3.12 -11.79
CA ARG A 214 34.53 2.32 -12.88
C ARG A 214 35.08 0.89 -13.02
N ASN A 215 36.22 0.56 -12.36
CA ASN A 215 36.85 -0.74 -12.35
C ASN A 215 36.69 -1.51 -11.02
N ALA A 216 35.94 -1.01 -10.07
CA ALA A 216 35.67 -1.74 -8.83
C ALA A 216 34.55 -2.77 -9.09
N THR A 217 34.95 -3.97 -9.46
CA THR A 217 34.07 -5.15 -9.52
C THR A 217 33.61 -5.45 -8.09
N LEU A 218 32.39 -5.06 -7.75
CA LEU A 218 31.68 -5.54 -6.57
C LEU A 218 31.21 -6.98 -6.86
N ALA A 219 32.16 -7.90 -6.94
CA ALA A 219 31.92 -9.33 -6.91
C ALA A 219 31.68 -9.73 -5.44
N GLY A 220 30.56 -9.35 -4.89
CA GLY A 220 30.03 -10.03 -3.71
C GLY A 220 29.56 -11.41 -4.14
N ALA A 221 30.25 -12.46 -3.73
CA ALA A 221 29.83 -13.85 -3.95
C ALA A 221 28.60 -14.14 -3.08
N VAL A 222 27.43 -13.67 -3.50
CA VAL A 222 26.16 -14.19 -3.02
C VAL A 222 25.96 -15.53 -3.73
N PRO A 223 25.67 -16.64 -3.00
CA PRO A 223 25.38 -17.91 -3.64
C PRO A 223 24.06 -17.80 -4.41
N LEU A 224 24.15 -17.42 -5.68
CA LEU A 224 23.00 -17.16 -6.56
C LEU A 224 22.35 -18.46 -7.07
N GLY A 225 22.90 -19.64 -6.75
CA GLY A 225 22.41 -20.93 -7.24
C GLY A 225 20.94 -21.21 -6.94
N TRP A 226 20.40 -20.70 -5.83
CA TRP A 226 19.01 -20.86 -5.46
C TRP A 226 18.04 -20.14 -6.42
N ILE A 227 18.47 -19.07 -7.06
CA ILE A 227 17.65 -18.28 -8.00
C ILE A 227 17.24 -19.12 -9.21
N PHE A 228 18.11 -20.00 -9.66
CA PHE A 228 17.93 -20.80 -10.86
C PHE A 228 17.28 -22.18 -10.60
N GLN A 229 16.96 -22.50 -9.35
CA GLN A 229 16.26 -23.75 -9.05
C GLN A 229 14.80 -23.65 -9.53
N PRO A 230 14.24 -24.76 -10.11
CA PRO A 230 12.86 -24.77 -10.53
C PRO A 230 11.94 -24.51 -9.33
N PRO A 231 10.84 -23.76 -9.49
CA PRO A 231 9.89 -23.49 -8.43
C PRO A 231 9.11 -24.77 -8.07
N ASN A 232 8.72 -24.89 -6.79
CA ASN A 232 7.75 -25.89 -6.38
C ASN A 232 6.43 -25.69 -7.18
N PRO A 233 5.81 -26.76 -7.70
CA PRO A 233 4.57 -26.66 -8.48
C PRO A 233 3.42 -25.96 -7.76
N LEU A 234 3.28 -26.16 -6.43
CA LEU A 234 2.24 -25.50 -5.63
C LEU A 234 2.51 -24.01 -5.48
N TRP A 235 3.76 -23.63 -5.26
CA TRP A 235 4.16 -22.23 -5.26
C TRP A 235 3.94 -21.59 -6.64
N ARG A 236 4.27 -22.29 -7.72
CA ARG A 236 3.98 -21.83 -9.08
C ARG A 236 2.48 -21.61 -9.30
N LYS A 237 1.63 -22.52 -8.79
CA LYS A 237 0.16 -22.38 -8.82
C LYS A 237 -0.28 -21.08 -8.15
N ALA A 238 0.28 -20.74 -6.99
CA ALA A 238 0.00 -19.48 -6.30
C ALA A 238 0.47 -18.26 -7.10
N LEU A 239 1.71 -18.27 -7.63
CA LEU A 239 2.24 -17.18 -8.46
C LEU A 239 1.38 -16.91 -9.69
N ASP A 240 0.88 -17.95 -10.37
CA ASP A 240 0.12 -17.81 -11.61
C ASP A 240 -1.25 -17.12 -11.43
N THR A 241 -1.75 -17.02 -10.19
CA THR A 241 -2.93 -16.22 -9.86
C THR A 241 -2.66 -14.71 -9.92
N ARG A 242 -1.38 -14.28 -9.85
CA ARG A 242 -0.96 -12.88 -9.82
C ARG A 242 -0.51 -12.43 -11.21
N THR A 243 -1.45 -12.11 -12.07
CA THR A 243 -1.19 -11.77 -13.47
C THR A 243 -0.25 -10.59 -13.64
N TYR A 244 -0.28 -9.63 -12.73
CA TYR A 244 0.60 -8.44 -12.75
C TYR A 244 2.09 -8.75 -12.52
N TYR A 245 2.45 -9.94 -12.04
CA TYR A 245 3.85 -10.39 -11.97
C TYR A 245 4.46 -10.69 -13.34
N TYR A 246 3.64 -10.86 -14.37
CA TYR A 246 4.09 -11.31 -15.68
C TYR A 246 3.90 -10.23 -16.73
N LEU A 247 5.00 -9.59 -17.17
CA LEU A 247 4.96 -8.50 -18.14
C LEU A 247 4.28 -8.90 -19.45
N TYR A 248 4.37 -10.16 -19.87
CA TYR A 248 3.73 -10.65 -21.10
C TYR A 248 2.20 -10.77 -20.99
N LYS A 249 1.64 -10.72 -19.76
CA LYS A 249 0.19 -10.70 -19.51
C LYS A 249 -0.37 -9.27 -19.40
N TRP A 250 0.50 -8.26 -19.45
CA TRP A 250 0.10 -6.88 -19.33
C TRP A 250 -0.68 -6.40 -20.54
N ALA A 251 -1.75 -5.66 -20.30
CA ALA A 251 -2.50 -4.94 -21.35
C ALA A 251 -1.69 -3.72 -21.83
N TRP A 252 -2.00 -3.23 -23.03
CA TRP A 252 -1.29 -2.10 -23.63
C TRP A 252 -1.29 -0.83 -22.76
N TYR A 253 -2.39 -0.59 -22.03
CA TYR A 253 -2.51 0.59 -21.17
C TYR A 253 -1.61 0.48 -19.93
N GLU A 254 -1.30 -0.71 -19.43
CA GLU A 254 -0.34 -0.92 -18.35
C GLU A 254 1.07 -0.57 -18.81
N TRP A 255 1.43 -0.96 -20.04
CA TRP A 255 2.68 -0.54 -20.66
C TRP A 255 2.73 0.97 -20.89
N LEU A 256 1.64 1.60 -21.30
CA LEU A 256 1.55 3.05 -21.42
C LEU A 256 1.76 3.71 -20.05
N GLY A 257 1.15 3.17 -19.00
CA GLY A 257 1.33 3.65 -17.62
C GLY A 257 2.76 3.46 -17.08
N ALA A 258 3.50 2.46 -17.55
CA ALA A 258 4.89 2.25 -17.15
C ALA A 258 5.86 3.15 -17.92
N ILE A 259 5.73 3.24 -19.25
CA ILE A 259 6.66 3.96 -20.11
C ILE A 259 6.32 5.45 -20.22
N GLY A 260 5.02 5.80 -20.25
CA GLY A 260 4.57 7.19 -20.41
C GLY A 260 5.17 8.15 -19.39
N PRO A 261 5.14 7.86 -18.08
CA PRO A 261 5.81 8.69 -17.07
C PRO A 261 7.29 8.93 -17.35
N LEU A 262 8.02 7.92 -17.82
CA LEU A 262 9.45 8.04 -18.12
C LEU A 262 9.67 9.00 -19.30
N VAL A 263 8.86 8.88 -20.34
CA VAL A 263 8.90 9.81 -21.50
C VAL A 263 8.58 11.24 -21.05
N LEU A 264 7.58 11.42 -20.16
CA LEU A 264 7.22 12.74 -19.63
C LEU A 264 8.35 13.34 -18.80
N PHE A 265 9.05 12.56 -17.95
CA PHE A 265 10.20 13.05 -17.20
C PHE A 265 11.40 13.36 -18.11
N TRP A 266 11.63 12.61 -19.17
CA TRP A 266 12.64 12.94 -20.17
C TRP A 266 12.32 14.26 -20.88
N LEU A 267 11.06 14.47 -21.29
CA LEU A 267 10.63 15.74 -21.90
C LEU A 267 10.77 16.90 -20.92
N LEU A 268 10.35 16.71 -19.67
CA LEU A 268 10.48 17.70 -18.62
C LEU A 268 11.95 18.09 -18.37
N TRP A 269 12.85 17.10 -18.31
CA TRP A 269 14.28 17.34 -18.23
C TRP A 269 14.78 18.25 -19.37
N ARG A 270 14.42 17.94 -20.62
CA ARG A 270 14.82 18.73 -21.79
C ARG A 270 14.31 20.17 -21.74
N VAL A 271 13.03 20.33 -21.36
CA VAL A 271 12.40 21.65 -21.28
C VAL A 271 12.98 22.47 -20.12
N ALA A 272 13.08 21.90 -18.93
CA ALA A 272 13.63 22.56 -17.76
C ALA A 272 15.09 22.97 -17.96
N ARG A 273 15.91 22.10 -18.60
CA ARG A 273 17.31 22.43 -18.96
C ARG A 273 17.40 23.61 -19.91
N ARG A 274 16.53 23.67 -20.93
CA ARG A 274 16.51 24.80 -21.89
C ARG A 274 16.08 26.11 -21.25
N ARG A 275 15.25 26.03 -20.19
CA ARG A 275 14.77 27.21 -19.44
C ARG A 275 15.70 27.64 -18.32
N GLY A 276 16.79 26.95 -18.08
CA GLY A 276 17.70 27.21 -16.96
C GLY A 276 17.17 26.84 -15.58
N GLU A 277 16.08 26.05 -15.51
CA GLU A 277 15.50 25.54 -14.24
C GLU A 277 16.32 24.33 -13.75
N ASN A 278 17.56 24.58 -13.33
CA ASN A 278 18.59 23.56 -13.12
C ASN A 278 18.20 22.49 -12.09
N VAL A 279 17.54 22.88 -10.97
CA VAL A 279 17.14 21.92 -9.92
C VAL A 279 16.07 20.97 -10.45
N LEU A 280 15.03 21.52 -11.11
CA LEU A 280 13.97 20.75 -11.74
C LEU A 280 14.54 19.84 -12.84
N ALA A 281 15.47 20.32 -13.66
CA ALA A 281 16.11 19.54 -14.69
C ALA A 281 16.88 18.35 -14.12
N ARG A 282 17.70 18.56 -13.08
CA ARG A 282 18.45 17.48 -12.42
C ARG A 282 17.52 16.49 -11.73
N PHE A 283 16.45 16.95 -11.10
CA PHE A 283 15.44 16.09 -10.52
C PHE A 283 14.74 15.22 -11.58
N ALA A 284 14.27 15.82 -12.66
CA ALA A 284 13.61 15.11 -13.75
C ALA A 284 14.55 14.07 -14.41
N LEU A 285 15.84 14.41 -14.58
CA LEU A 285 16.86 13.48 -15.06
C LEU A 285 17.05 12.30 -14.10
N ALA A 286 17.07 12.56 -12.78
CA ALA A 286 17.22 11.51 -11.77
C ALA A 286 16.03 10.53 -11.82
N VAL A 287 14.79 11.03 -11.91
CA VAL A 287 13.57 10.20 -12.02
C VAL A 287 13.59 9.38 -13.31
N PHE A 288 13.96 10.00 -14.44
CA PHE A 288 14.07 9.32 -15.73
C PHE A 288 15.13 8.22 -15.70
N ALA A 289 16.35 8.52 -15.25
CA ALA A 289 17.46 7.56 -15.20
C ALA A 289 17.16 6.39 -14.25
N TYR A 290 16.61 6.69 -13.05
CA TYR A 290 16.12 5.69 -12.12
C TYR A 290 15.06 4.80 -12.74
N GLY A 291 14.04 5.41 -13.36
CA GLY A 291 12.94 4.67 -13.95
C GLY A 291 13.38 3.77 -15.10
N VAL A 292 14.27 4.25 -15.98
CA VAL A 292 14.85 3.43 -17.05
C VAL A 292 15.67 2.27 -16.46
N PHE A 293 16.51 2.52 -15.46
CA PHE A 293 17.29 1.48 -14.79
C PHE A 293 16.38 0.41 -14.18
N GLN A 294 15.37 0.82 -13.41
CA GLN A 294 14.45 -0.12 -12.74
C GLN A 294 13.57 -0.89 -13.75
N GLN A 295 13.17 -0.23 -14.85
CA GLN A 295 12.45 -0.91 -15.93
C GLN A 295 13.28 -2.00 -16.56
N LEU A 296 14.57 -1.75 -16.81
CA LEU A 296 15.50 -2.76 -17.33
C LEU A 296 15.68 -3.91 -16.34
N VAL A 297 15.85 -3.61 -15.05
CA VAL A 297 15.91 -4.62 -13.98
C VAL A 297 14.64 -5.47 -13.98
N ALA A 298 13.47 -4.84 -14.04
CA ALA A 298 12.19 -5.54 -14.08
C ALA A 298 12.04 -6.41 -15.34
N MET A 299 12.44 -5.92 -16.50
CA MET A 299 12.42 -6.70 -17.74
C MET A 299 13.32 -7.93 -17.66
N VAL A 300 14.49 -7.82 -17.05
CA VAL A 300 15.38 -8.97 -16.82
C VAL A 300 14.74 -9.93 -15.81
N MET A 301 14.33 -9.45 -14.62
CA MET A 301 13.82 -10.32 -13.56
C MET A 301 12.52 -11.04 -13.93
N LEU A 302 11.61 -10.38 -14.65
CA LEU A 302 10.29 -10.90 -15.00
C LEU A 302 10.21 -11.46 -16.42
N GLY A 303 11.20 -11.19 -17.27
CA GLY A 303 11.23 -11.64 -18.67
C GLY A 303 11.84 -13.03 -18.83
N PHE A 304 12.68 -13.49 -17.91
CA PHE A 304 13.34 -14.79 -17.98
C PHE A 304 12.70 -15.81 -17.04
N PRO A 305 12.12 -16.93 -17.56
CA PRO A 305 11.51 -17.96 -16.74
C PRO A 305 12.44 -18.59 -15.68
N SER A 306 13.75 -18.60 -15.95
CA SER A 306 14.76 -19.05 -14.99
C SER A 306 14.89 -18.16 -13.74
N LEU A 307 14.39 -16.92 -13.79
CA LEU A 307 14.44 -15.95 -12.71
C LEU A 307 13.09 -15.83 -11.94
N VAL A 308 12.16 -16.74 -12.17
CA VAL A 308 10.82 -16.71 -11.56
C VAL A 308 10.84 -16.58 -10.03
N ARG A 309 11.89 -17.07 -9.36
CA ARG A 309 12.07 -16.90 -7.90
C ARG A 309 12.28 -15.45 -7.46
N LEU A 310 12.62 -14.55 -8.36
CA LEU A 310 12.75 -13.11 -8.08
C LEU A 310 11.41 -12.36 -8.24
N THR A 311 10.39 -12.99 -8.80
CA THR A 311 9.07 -12.37 -9.02
C THR A 311 8.44 -11.78 -7.75
N PRO A 312 8.54 -12.42 -6.56
CA PRO A 312 8.01 -11.85 -5.33
C PRO A 312 8.65 -10.52 -4.88
N LEU A 313 9.82 -10.17 -5.41
CA LEU A 313 10.44 -8.86 -5.15
C LEU A 313 9.69 -7.71 -5.85
N GLN A 314 8.80 -8.03 -6.78
CA GLN A 314 7.88 -7.10 -7.44
C GLN A 314 8.59 -5.83 -7.95
N PRO A 315 9.60 -5.98 -8.85
CA PRO A 315 10.47 -4.88 -9.26
C PRO A 315 9.70 -3.72 -9.89
N MET A 316 8.51 -3.97 -10.49
CA MET A 316 7.65 -2.92 -11.06
C MET A 316 7.10 -1.94 -10.03
N ARG A 317 7.18 -2.24 -8.72
CA ARG A 317 6.82 -1.30 -7.65
C ARG A 317 7.66 -0.02 -7.63
N TYR A 318 8.74 0.06 -8.41
CA TYR A 318 9.49 1.30 -8.60
C TYR A 318 8.60 2.42 -9.16
N LEU A 319 7.58 2.09 -9.94
CA LEU A 319 6.61 3.05 -10.47
C LEU A 319 5.87 3.82 -9.39
N HIS A 320 5.71 3.27 -8.20
CA HIS A 320 5.00 3.93 -7.11
C HIS A 320 5.59 5.32 -6.79
N ILE A 321 6.92 5.41 -6.60
CA ILE A 321 7.57 6.70 -6.33
C ILE A 321 7.57 7.61 -7.56
N VAL A 322 7.69 7.03 -8.77
CA VAL A 322 7.62 7.78 -10.05
C VAL A 322 6.25 8.43 -10.21
N TYR A 323 5.17 7.74 -9.86
CA TYR A 323 3.81 8.27 -9.90
C TYR A 323 3.56 9.37 -8.88
N PHE A 324 4.11 9.29 -7.66
CA PHE A 324 4.07 10.42 -6.72
C PHE A 324 4.66 11.69 -7.34
N PHE A 325 5.84 11.57 -7.97
CA PHE A 325 6.48 12.72 -8.62
C PHE A 325 5.74 13.17 -9.87
N LEU A 326 5.17 12.24 -10.63
CA LEU A 326 4.36 12.59 -11.79
C LEU A 326 3.16 13.43 -11.40
N VAL A 327 2.38 12.99 -10.42
CA VAL A 327 1.19 13.68 -9.93
C VAL A 327 1.56 15.05 -9.32
N LEU A 328 2.61 15.10 -8.49
CA LEU A 328 3.09 16.33 -7.87
C LEU A 328 3.48 17.37 -8.91
N ILE A 329 4.27 16.97 -9.92
CA ILE A 329 4.75 17.87 -10.97
C ILE A 329 3.62 18.25 -11.92
N ALA A 330 2.75 17.32 -12.30
CA ALA A 330 1.58 17.62 -13.12
C ALA A 330 0.71 18.69 -12.45
N GLY A 331 0.38 18.51 -11.17
CA GLY A 331 -0.35 19.52 -10.41
C GLY A 331 0.36 20.86 -10.35
N ALA A 332 1.68 20.86 -10.13
CA ALA A 332 2.47 22.09 -10.13
C ALA A 332 2.43 22.82 -11.47
N LEU A 333 2.54 22.11 -12.58
CA LEU A 333 2.41 22.67 -13.92
C LEU A 333 1.00 23.18 -14.19
N PHE A 334 -0.05 22.49 -13.74
CA PHE A 334 -1.43 23.00 -13.78
C PHE A 334 -1.55 24.32 -13.00
N GLY A 335 -1.00 24.39 -11.79
CA GLY A 335 -0.99 25.63 -10.98
C GLY A 335 -0.30 26.78 -11.69
N LYS A 336 0.88 26.53 -12.28
CA LYS A 336 1.71 27.52 -12.96
C LYS A 336 1.05 28.05 -14.23
N TYR A 337 0.54 27.19 -15.09
CA TYR A 337 0.14 27.56 -16.44
C TYR A 337 -1.37 27.70 -16.63
N LEU A 338 -2.18 26.91 -15.92
CA LEU A 338 -3.63 26.82 -16.13
C LEU A 338 -4.42 27.54 -15.05
N LEU A 339 -4.20 27.20 -13.77
CA LEU A 339 -4.98 27.74 -12.65
C LEU A 339 -4.66 29.21 -12.38
N LYS A 340 -3.38 29.56 -12.41
CA LYS A 340 -2.87 30.95 -12.18
C LYS A 340 -3.47 31.55 -10.90
N ALA A 341 -3.98 32.79 -10.94
CA ALA A 341 -4.61 33.50 -9.82
C ALA A 341 -6.14 33.43 -9.82
N SER A 342 -6.75 32.60 -10.67
CA SER A 342 -8.19 32.56 -10.81
C SER A 342 -8.84 31.65 -9.79
N VAL A 343 -9.59 32.21 -8.85
CA VAL A 343 -10.33 31.47 -7.82
C VAL A 343 -11.27 30.44 -8.46
N TRP A 344 -11.97 30.80 -9.54
CA TRP A 344 -12.89 29.91 -10.23
C TRP A 344 -12.21 28.70 -10.88
N ARG A 345 -11.01 28.87 -11.42
CA ARG A 345 -10.25 27.74 -11.98
C ARG A 345 -9.79 26.79 -10.88
N TRP A 346 -9.39 27.33 -9.72
CA TRP A 346 -9.05 26.54 -8.54
C TRP A 346 -10.27 25.79 -8.00
N ALA A 347 -11.42 26.46 -7.89
CA ALA A 347 -12.64 25.84 -7.44
C ALA A 347 -13.08 24.72 -8.39
N ALA A 348 -13.09 24.96 -9.70
CA ALA A 348 -13.41 23.95 -10.70
C ALA A 348 -12.42 22.77 -10.67
N PHE A 349 -11.11 23.05 -10.58
CA PHE A 349 -10.09 22.01 -10.47
C PHE A 349 -10.30 21.13 -9.24
N LEU A 350 -10.43 21.73 -8.06
CA LEU A 350 -10.63 20.98 -6.82
C LEU A 350 -11.95 20.20 -6.84
N LEU A 351 -13.04 20.79 -7.33
CA LEU A 351 -14.33 20.12 -7.41
C LEU A 351 -14.29 18.91 -8.35
N VAL A 352 -13.74 19.08 -9.55
CA VAL A 352 -13.71 18.01 -10.56
C VAL A 352 -12.81 16.87 -10.08
N VAL A 353 -11.57 17.16 -9.65
CA VAL A 353 -10.62 16.10 -9.30
C VAL A 353 -11.05 15.37 -8.02
N ASN A 354 -11.40 16.10 -6.95
CA ASN A 354 -11.86 15.47 -5.71
C ASN A 354 -13.21 14.76 -5.89
N GLY A 355 -14.15 15.37 -6.63
CA GLY A 355 -15.45 14.77 -6.89
C GLY A 355 -15.36 13.48 -7.71
N SER A 356 -14.49 13.43 -8.71
CA SER A 356 -14.26 12.22 -9.51
C SER A 356 -13.64 11.11 -8.67
N MET A 357 -12.63 11.42 -7.86
CA MET A 357 -11.97 10.43 -7.00
C MET A 357 -12.91 9.95 -5.90
N PHE A 358 -13.67 10.85 -5.26
CA PHE A 358 -14.69 10.46 -4.29
C PHE A 358 -15.74 9.51 -4.90
N ALA A 359 -16.24 9.83 -6.10
CA ALA A 359 -17.21 8.98 -6.79
C ALA A 359 -16.62 7.60 -7.13
N ALA A 360 -15.35 7.55 -7.56
CA ALA A 360 -14.64 6.29 -7.81
C ALA A 360 -14.53 5.45 -6.53
N GLN A 361 -14.14 6.06 -5.41
CA GLN A 361 -14.03 5.36 -4.13
C GLN A 361 -15.38 4.88 -3.60
N ARG A 362 -16.43 5.66 -3.78
CA ARG A 362 -17.79 5.24 -3.43
C ARG A 362 -18.32 4.09 -4.30
N ALA A 363 -17.87 4.00 -5.53
CA ALA A 363 -18.22 2.89 -6.42
C ALA A 363 -17.44 1.63 -6.06
N GLU A 364 -16.17 1.75 -5.64
CA GLU A 364 -15.32 0.63 -5.22
C GLU A 364 -15.81 -0.01 -3.91
N PHE A 365 -16.16 0.80 -2.91
CA PHE A 365 -16.66 0.37 -1.60
C PHE A 365 -18.15 0.68 -1.46
N SER A 366 -18.96 0.07 -2.33
CA SER A 366 -20.39 0.42 -2.48
C SER A 366 -21.25 -0.01 -1.30
N SER A 367 -20.87 -1.08 -0.61
CA SER A 367 -21.64 -1.68 0.49
C SER A 367 -21.22 -1.15 1.86
N SER A 368 -20.04 -0.56 1.95
CA SER A 368 -19.49 -0.04 3.19
C SER A 368 -19.73 1.46 3.38
N GLN A 369 -19.64 1.94 4.61
CA GLN A 369 -19.57 3.37 4.89
C GLN A 369 -18.30 3.93 4.30
N HIS A 370 -18.34 5.10 3.65
CA HIS A 370 -17.16 5.72 3.04
C HIS A 370 -16.02 5.97 4.03
N ILE A 371 -16.34 6.24 5.28
CA ILE A 371 -15.40 6.28 6.40
C ILE A 371 -15.96 5.38 7.51
N GLU A 372 -15.25 4.31 7.79
CA GLU A 372 -15.59 3.37 8.85
C GLU A 372 -14.99 3.85 10.18
N TRP A 373 -15.76 4.70 10.89
CA TRP A 373 -15.31 5.31 12.12
C TRP A 373 -15.18 4.27 13.25
N PRO A 374 -14.09 4.34 14.05
CA PRO A 374 -13.96 3.52 15.26
C PRO A 374 -15.19 3.60 16.18
N GLY A 375 -15.71 2.45 16.58
CA GLY A 375 -16.85 2.37 17.50
C GLY A 375 -18.24 2.57 16.85
N ARG A 376 -18.32 2.81 15.55
CA ARG A 376 -19.60 2.88 14.82
C ARG A 376 -20.03 1.49 14.34
N ALA A 377 -21.33 1.21 14.45
CA ALA A 377 -21.89 -0.03 13.90
C ALA A 377 -21.75 -0.09 12.37
N PRO A 378 -21.30 -1.22 11.80
CA PRO A 378 -21.12 -1.35 10.36
C PRO A 378 -22.46 -1.49 9.62
N SER A 379 -22.53 -0.89 8.42
CA SER A 379 -23.66 -1.09 7.49
C SER A 379 -23.45 -2.31 6.59
N ASN A 380 -22.23 -2.68 6.30
CA ASN A 380 -21.87 -3.80 5.46
C ASN A 380 -22.28 -5.14 6.10
N PRO A 381 -23.00 -6.03 5.39
CA PRO A 381 -23.49 -7.30 5.94
C PRO A 381 -22.37 -8.22 6.45
N TRP A 382 -21.23 -8.26 5.76
CA TRP A 382 -20.08 -9.08 6.19
C TRP A 382 -19.45 -8.55 7.47
N LEU A 383 -19.30 -7.22 7.56
CA LEU A 383 -18.80 -6.58 8.79
C LEU A 383 -19.71 -6.80 9.98
N GLN A 384 -21.03 -6.87 9.78
CA GLN A 384 -21.99 -7.22 10.82
C GLN A 384 -21.76 -8.67 11.32
N ALA A 385 -21.57 -9.62 10.39
CA ALA A 385 -21.24 -11.00 10.73
C ALA A 385 -19.91 -11.09 11.49
N PHE A 386 -18.86 -10.42 11.02
CA PHE A 386 -17.54 -10.43 11.66
C PHE A 386 -17.59 -9.80 13.07
N ALA A 387 -18.34 -8.72 13.23
CA ALA A 387 -18.54 -8.09 14.55
C ALA A 387 -19.29 -9.00 15.51
N TRP A 388 -20.32 -9.72 15.05
CA TRP A 388 -21.04 -10.70 15.86
C TRP A 388 -20.12 -11.86 16.25
N ILE A 389 -19.40 -12.45 15.31
CA ILE A 389 -18.46 -13.55 15.54
C ILE A 389 -17.44 -13.17 16.61
N ARG A 390 -16.84 -11.99 16.51
CA ARG A 390 -15.83 -11.51 17.45
C ARG A 390 -16.33 -11.51 18.90
N THR A 391 -17.61 -11.21 19.11
CA THR A 391 -18.18 -11.05 20.46
C THR A 391 -18.89 -12.29 20.99
N ASN A 392 -19.34 -13.21 20.12
CA ASN A 392 -20.25 -14.29 20.49
C ASN A 392 -19.69 -15.71 20.29
N THR A 393 -18.47 -15.85 19.75
CA THR A 393 -17.83 -17.16 19.59
C THR A 393 -16.57 -17.29 20.46
N PRO A 394 -16.10 -18.50 20.79
CA PRO A 394 -14.85 -18.71 21.50
C PRO A 394 -13.65 -18.10 20.76
N THR A 395 -12.64 -17.64 21.51
CA THR A 395 -11.44 -17.00 20.93
C THR A 395 -10.64 -17.95 20.04
N ASP A 396 -10.66 -19.24 20.34
CA ASP A 396 -10.00 -20.31 19.63
C ASP A 396 -10.88 -20.96 18.55
N ALA A 397 -12.10 -20.47 18.34
CA ALA A 397 -13.00 -20.97 17.30
C ALA A 397 -12.36 -20.93 15.92
N TYR A 398 -12.51 -22.03 15.17
CA TYR A 398 -11.95 -22.19 13.83
C TYR A 398 -13.04 -22.16 12.78
N PHE A 399 -12.89 -21.28 11.81
CA PHE A 399 -13.92 -20.98 10.81
C PHE A 399 -13.56 -21.48 9.42
N ALA A 400 -14.59 -21.82 8.63
CA ALA A 400 -14.50 -21.87 7.18
C ALA A 400 -15.51 -20.90 6.56
N LEU A 401 -15.08 -20.26 5.48
CA LEU A 401 -15.86 -19.37 4.62
C LEU A 401 -15.69 -19.80 3.17
N ASP A 402 -16.52 -19.26 2.26
CA ASP A 402 -16.20 -19.36 0.82
C ASP A 402 -14.75 -18.93 0.61
N PRO A 403 -13.85 -19.78 0.06
CA PRO A 403 -12.45 -19.39 -0.11
C PRO A 403 -12.25 -18.18 -1.03
N ARG A 404 -13.29 -17.74 -1.74
CA ARG A 404 -13.32 -16.52 -2.55
C ARG A 404 -14.23 -15.43 -1.97
N TYR A 405 -14.52 -15.47 -0.67
CA TYR A 405 -15.44 -14.54 -0.04
C TYR A 405 -15.03 -13.06 -0.25
N LEU A 406 -13.73 -12.76 -0.32
CA LEU A 406 -13.20 -11.42 -0.59
C LEU A 406 -13.59 -10.85 -1.97
N GLU A 407 -14.06 -11.69 -2.90
CA GLU A 407 -14.59 -11.29 -4.20
C GLU A 407 -16.12 -11.36 -4.22
N ALA A 408 -16.75 -11.67 -3.10
CA ALA A 408 -18.21 -11.76 -3.03
C ALA A 408 -18.87 -10.39 -3.18
N PRO A 409 -20.03 -10.30 -3.84
CA PRO A 409 -20.81 -9.05 -3.84
C PRO A 409 -21.04 -8.57 -2.41
N SER A 410 -21.02 -7.25 -2.21
CA SER A 410 -21.23 -6.56 -0.92
C SER A 410 -20.17 -6.81 0.16
N GLU A 411 -19.07 -7.51 -0.14
CA GLU A 411 -18.03 -7.78 0.86
C GLU A 411 -17.03 -6.62 0.99
N ASP A 412 -16.65 -5.96 -0.09
CA ASP A 412 -15.74 -4.81 -0.14
C ASP A 412 -14.33 -5.09 0.37
N TYR A 413 -13.78 -6.30 0.15
CA TYR A 413 -12.39 -6.73 0.43
C TYR A 413 -11.99 -6.81 1.92
N HIS A 414 -12.94 -6.91 2.85
CA HIS A 414 -12.68 -6.98 4.29
C HIS A 414 -12.18 -8.35 4.73
N SER A 415 -11.05 -8.39 5.42
CA SER A 415 -10.47 -9.62 5.92
C SER A 415 -11.19 -10.14 7.17
N PHE A 416 -11.61 -11.40 7.12
CA PHE A 416 -12.20 -12.10 8.26
C PHE A 416 -11.26 -12.09 9.48
N ARG A 417 -9.98 -12.51 9.33
CA ARG A 417 -9.04 -12.55 10.46
C ARG A 417 -8.89 -11.20 11.12
N ALA A 418 -8.72 -10.15 10.32
CA ALA A 418 -8.51 -8.80 10.85
C ALA A 418 -9.71 -8.30 11.67
N LEU A 419 -10.94 -8.69 11.32
CA LEU A 419 -12.15 -8.08 11.87
C LEU A 419 -12.95 -9.00 12.79
N ALA A 420 -13.04 -10.30 12.46
CA ALA A 420 -13.67 -11.29 13.34
C ALA A 420 -12.75 -11.78 14.47
N GLU A 421 -11.43 -11.56 14.35
CA GLU A 421 -10.41 -11.97 15.33
C GLU A 421 -10.46 -13.49 15.63
N ARG A 422 -10.69 -14.29 14.59
CA ARG A 422 -10.76 -15.76 14.66
C ARG A 422 -9.92 -16.38 13.57
N SER A 423 -9.47 -17.61 13.82
CA SER A 423 -8.81 -18.42 12.79
C SER A 423 -9.78 -18.81 11.68
N GLN A 424 -9.27 -18.91 10.45
CA GLN A 424 -10.03 -19.42 9.30
C GLN A 424 -9.19 -20.38 8.45
N LEU A 425 -9.84 -21.25 7.68
CA LEU A 425 -9.19 -21.97 6.60
C LEU A 425 -8.64 -20.98 5.55
N ALA A 426 -7.61 -21.40 4.84
CA ALA A 426 -6.97 -20.55 3.84
C ALA A 426 -7.96 -20.07 2.77
N ASP A 427 -7.87 -18.78 2.45
CA ASP A 427 -8.60 -18.18 1.35
C ASP A 427 -7.80 -18.20 0.02
N ALA A 428 -8.53 -18.07 -1.10
CA ALA A 428 -7.97 -18.12 -2.44
C ALA A 428 -7.31 -16.78 -2.86
N ILE A 429 -7.46 -15.72 -2.09
CA ILE A 429 -7.06 -14.37 -2.46
C ILE A 429 -5.86 -13.92 -1.63
N LYS A 430 -6.00 -13.68 -0.34
CA LYS A 430 -4.93 -13.13 0.52
C LYS A 430 -3.92 -14.20 0.91
N ASP A 431 -4.37 -15.40 1.31
CA ASP A 431 -3.44 -16.47 1.66
C ASP A 431 -2.65 -16.96 0.44
N THR A 432 -3.25 -16.92 -0.75
CA THR A 432 -2.51 -17.13 -2.00
C THR A 432 -1.42 -16.08 -2.21
N ALA A 433 -1.67 -14.80 -1.86
CA ALA A 433 -0.64 -13.76 -1.92
C ALA A 433 0.50 -14.04 -0.93
N VAL A 434 0.17 -14.49 0.28
CA VAL A 434 1.17 -14.88 1.29
C VAL A 434 2.04 -16.03 0.79
N VAL A 435 1.43 -17.06 0.20
CA VAL A 435 2.17 -18.21 -0.38
C VAL A 435 3.17 -17.76 -1.45
N THR A 436 2.88 -16.71 -2.21
CA THR A 436 3.86 -16.18 -3.18
C THR A 436 5.13 -15.66 -2.53
N GLN A 437 5.05 -15.20 -1.27
CA GLN A 437 6.19 -14.72 -0.48
C GLN A 437 6.80 -15.82 0.40
N VAL A 438 5.98 -16.78 0.83
CA VAL A 438 6.32 -17.87 1.76
C VAL A 438 5.97 -19.22 1.10
N PRO A 439 6.87 -19.76 0.23
CA PRO A 439 6.60 -20.97 -0.53
C PRO A 439 6.30 -22.23 0.32
N GLU A 440 6.78 -22.23 1.57
CA GLU A 440 6.62 -23.33 2.52
C GLU A 440 5.16 -23.57 2.90
N LEU A 441 4.31 -22.55 2.82
CA LEU A 441 2.87 -22.64 3.07
C LEU A 441 2.09 -23.30 1.91
N GLY A 442 2.71 -23.48 0.76
CA GLY A 442 2.06 -24.03 -0.43
C GLY A 442 1.29 -25.33 -0.23
N PRO A 443 1.85 -26.34 0.46
CA PRO A 443 1.15 -27.62 0.71
C PRO A 443 -0.09 -27.44 1.60
N VAL A 444 0.00 -26.71 2.71
CA VAL A 444 -1.12 -26.46 3.63
C VAL A 444 -2.21 -25.67 2.93
N TRP A 445 -1.86 -24.56 2.32
CA TRP A 445 -2.76 -23.71 1.54
C TRP A 445 -3.51 -24.52 0.46
N ASN A 446 -2.78 -25.31 -0.35
CA ASN A 446 -3.41 -26.05 -1.43
C ASN A 446 -4.36 -27.13 -0.89
N ARG A 447 -4.00 -27.85 0.19
CA ARG A 447 -4.86 -28.86 0.82
C ARG A 447 -6.16 -28.23 1.31
N GLN A 448 -6.09 -27.09 1.99
CA GLN A 448 -7.26 -26.40 2.50
C GLN A 448 -8.15 -25.85 1.38
N LEU A 449 -7.57 -25.29 0.31
CA LEU A 449 -8.37 -24.83 -0.84
C LEU A 449 -9.04 -25.98 -1.60
N GLU A 450 -8.35 -27.11 -1.80
CA GLU A 450 -8.96 -28.29 -2.45
C GLU A 450 -10.11 -28.85 -1.63
N ALA A 451 -10.01 -28.88 -0.31
CA ALA A 451 -11.09 -29.34 0.57
C ALA A 451 -12.32 -28.42 0.52
N GLN A 452 -12.13 -27.14 0.22
CA GLN A 452 -13.21 -26.14 0.08
C GLN A 452 -13.73 -26.02 -1.36
N ARG A 453 -13.25 -26.82 -2.30
CA ARG A 453 -13.68 -26.77 -3.70
C ARG A 453 -15.16 -27.09 -3.84
N GLY A 454 -15.90 -26.28 -4.59
CA GLY A 454 -17.33 -26.44 -4.80
C GLY A 454 -18.18 -25.87 -3.67
N TRP A 455 -17.64 -24.96 -2.85
CA TRP A 455 -18.29 -24.35 -1.67
C TRP A 455 -19.77 -23.97 -1.88
N LYS A 456 -20.12 -23.46 -3.05
CA LYS A 456 -21.50 -23.01 -3.35
C LYS A 456 -22.54 -24.14 -3.32
N ASP A 457 -22.09 -25.38 -3.53
CA ASP A 457 -22.93 -26.58 -3.60
C ASP A 457 -22.81 -27.42 -2.34
N PHE A 458 -22.09 -26.98 -1.30
CA PHE A 458 -21.84 -27.71 -0.07
C PHE A 458 -23.14 -28.06 0.65
N GLN A 459 -23.22 -29.35 1.10
CA GLN A 459 -24.24 -29.85 1.99
C GLN A 459 -23.65 -30.12 3.37
N LEU A 460 -24.48 -30.50 4.34
CA LEU A 460 -24.04 -30.77 5.73
C LEU A 460 -22.82 -31.71 5.78
N ALA A 461 -22.84 -32.81 5.02
CA ALA A 461 -21.75 -33.78 4.98
C ALA A 461 -20.40 -33.19 4.53
N ASP A 462 -20.40 -32.14 3.70
CA ASP A 462 -19.17 -31.46 3.30
C ASP A 462 -18.59 -30.64 4.43
N PHE A 463 -19.44 -29.98 5.24
CA PHE A 463 -19.02 -29.25 6.45
C PHE A 463 -18.54 -30.20 7.53
N GLU A 464 -19.22 -31.32 7.76
CA GLU A 464 -18.78 -32.37 8.70
C GLU A 464 -17.42 -32.96 8.27
N ARG A 465 -17.16 -33.09 6.98
CA ARG A 465 -15.84 -33.45 6.44
C ARG A 465 -14.77 -32.41 6.77
N LEU A 466 -15.06 -31.11 6.62
CA LEU A 466 -14.14 -30.06 7.03
C LEU A 466 -13.84 -30.08 8.53
N LYS A 467 -14.87 -30.32 9.36
CA LYS A 467 -14.70 -30.50 10.80
C LYS A 467 -13.78 -31.69 11.11
N ALA A 468 -14.06 -32.84 10.52
CA ALA A 468 -13.27 -34.06 10.73
C ALA A 468 -11.80 -33.93 10.26
N GLU A 469 -11.56 -33.21 9.16
CA GLU A 469 -10.23 -33.12 8.55
C GLU A 469 -9.37 -31.99 9.15
N PHE A 470 -9.96 -30.85 9.49
CA PHE A 470 -9.24 -29.64 9.92
C PHE A 470 -9.61 -29.16 11.31
N GLY A 471 -10.66 -29.68 11.94
CA GLY A 471 -11.15 -29.20 13.23
C GLY A 471 -11.94 -27.89 13.12
N VAL A 472 -12.55 -27.61 11.98
CA VAL A 472 -13.42 -26.45 11.79
C VAL A 472 -14.71 -26.63 12.54
N ASP A 473 -15.03 -25.68 13.45
CA ASP A 473 -16.23 -25.72 14.27
C ASP A 473 -17.37 -24.87 13.71
N TRP A 474 -17.02 -23.80 12.98
CA TRP A 474 -17.94 -22.78 12.54
C TRP A 474 -17.83 -22.49 11.05
N VAL A 475 -18.95 -22.09 10.44
CA VAL A 475 -19.00 -21.64 9.05
C VAL A 475 -19.76 -20.34 8.91
N VAL A 476 -19.31 -19.51 7.97
CA VAL A 476 -20.08 -18.39 7.43
C VAL A 476 -20.57 -18.77 6.05
N VAL A 477 -21.87 -18.86 5.90
CA VAL A 477 -22.53 -19.25 4.65
C VAL A 477 -23.52 -18.18 4.20
N ARG A 478 -23.94 -18.26 2.93
CA ARG A 478 -25.02 -17.37 2.44
C ARG A 478 -26.32 -17.66 3.20
N TYR A 479 -27.17 -16.65 3.34
CA TYR A 479 -28.49 -16.78 3.92
C TYR A 479 -29.28 -17.89 3.19
N GLN A 480 -30.04 -18.68 3.93
CA GLN A 480 -30.56 -19.99 3.58
C GLN A 480 -29.48 -21.09 3.59
N PRO A 481 -28.91 -21.35 4.79
CA PRO A 481 -27.91 -22.37 4.96
C PRO A 481 -28.46 -23.78 4.64
N PRO A 482 -27.59 -24.73 4.28
CA PRO A 482 -27.97 -26.13 4.17
C PRO A 482 -28.63 -26.67 5.43
N ALA A 483 -29.64 -27.53 5.25
CA ALA A 483 -30.36 -28.15 6.36
C ALA A 483 -29.40 -28.91 7.28
N GLY A 484 -29.60 -28.82 8.59
CA GLY A 484 -28.81 -29.52 9.60
C GLY A 484 -27.71 -28.66 10.26
N LEU A 485 -27.36 -27.51 9.71
CA LEU A 485 -26.44 -26.55 10.39
C LEU A 485 -27.18 -25.83 11.52
N ALA A 486 -26.51 -25.67 12.66
CA ALA A 486 -27.03 -24.92 13.82
C ALA A 486 -26.64 -23.44 13.72
N CYS A 487 -27.46 -22.62 13.09
CA CYS A 487 -27.15 -21.22 12.85
C CYS A 487 -27.56 -20.34 14.04
N GLN A 488 -26.60 -19.69 14.66
CA GLN A 488 -26.80 -18.86 15.85
C GLN A 488 -27.04 -17.39 15.50
N TRP A 489 -26.69 -16.97 14.27
CA TRP A 489 -26.89 -15.61 13.80
C TRP A 489 -27.10 -15.58 12.29
N HIS A 490 -27.88 -14.60 11.83
CA HIS A 490 -28.02 -14.30 10.40
C HIS A 490 -28.42 -12.84 10.18
N ASN A 491 -28.16 -12.36 8.99
CA ASN A 491 -28.78 -11.16 8.41
C ASN A 491 -29.39 -11.51 7.04
N ASP A 492 -29.68 -10.54 6.21
CA ASP A 492 -30.32 -10.77 4.90
C ASP A 492 -29.42 -11.46 3.87
N GLU A 493 -28.10 -11.54 4.10
CA GLU A 493 -27.13 -12.10 3.16
C GLU A 493 -26.38 -13.33 3.71
N LEU A 494 -26.14 -13.39 5.01
CA LEU A 494 -25.23 -14.34 5.65
C LEU A 494 -25.86 -15.02 6.85
N ALA A 495 -25.42 -16.24 7.12
CA ALA A 495 -25.66 -16.96 8.36
C ALA A 495 -24.33 -17.44 8.97
N VAL A 496 -24.23 -17.39 10.29
CA VAL A 496 -23.12 -17.92 11.07
C VAL A 496 -23.60 -19.15 11.81
N CYS A 497 -23.04 -20.30 11.47
CA CYS A 497 -23.54 -21.58 11.92
C CYS A 497 -22.43 -22.43 12.54
N GLU A 498 -22.78 -23.22 13.56
CA GLU A 498 -21.94 -24.26 14.13
C GLU A 498 -22.12 -25.57 13.36
N ILE A 499 -21.03 -26.30 13.14
CA ILE A 499 -21.05 -27.61 12.49
C ILE A 499 -21.35 -28.66 13.60
N PRO A 500 -22.35 -29.54 13.42
CA PRO A 500 -22.71 -30.56 14.39
C PRO A 500 -21.58 -31.47 14.84
#